data_000a14603613bbc986c1032c90c25109
#
_entry.id   000a14603613bbc986c1032c90c25109
#
_cell.length_a   1.000
_cell.length_b   1.000
_cell.length_c   1.000
_cell.angle_alpha   90.00
_cell.angle_beta   90.00
_cell.angle_gamma   90.00
#
_symmetry.space_group_name_H-M   'P 1'
#
loop_
_entity.id
_entity.type
_entity.pdbx_description
1 polymer ?
#
loop_
_entity_poly.entity_id
_entity_poly.type
_entity_poly.pdbx_seq_one_letter_code
_entity_poly.pdbx_strand_id
1 'polypeptide(L)'
;WVTPKGGRLWMSYLDRDLDVMRYQGQAFNWIGFDELTQWATPYAWDYMRSRLRSADQSLGLYMRATTNPGGPGHQWVKKTFIDPSPPNSSFWATDTETGNVITFPQGHSREGQPLFRRRFIPANLFDNPYLAESGDYEAMLLSLPEHQRKQLLEGNWDVAEGAAFPEFDRTKHVVEPYKIPASWTKFRACDYGYGSYSAVVWLAITPAEQLVVYRELQVSKVLAVDLADRILELEAEDGRIQYGVLDSSLWHKRGDTGPSLAEQMIVRGCKWRPSDRSRGSRVAGKNELHRRLQVDEHTEEPRLVIFNNCTQLISQLPSLPLDKKNSE
;
A
#
# COMPACT_ATOMS: atom_id res chain seq x y z
N TRP A 1 -2.75 30.96 -22.78
CA TRP A 1 -1.55 31.74 -22.68
C TRP A 1 -0.56 31.36 -23.77
N VAL A 2 0.10 32.32 -24.41
CA VAL A 2 1.08 32.04 -25.48
C VAL A 2 2.45 32.52 -25.00
N THR A 3 3.44 31.64 -25.04
CA THR A 3 4.81 32.01 -24.70
C THR A 3 5.49 32.77 -25.83
N PRO A 4 6.55 33.56 -25.58
CA PRO A 4 7.30 34.28 -26.63
C PRO A 4 7.83 33.39 -27.76
N LYS A 5 8.04 32.08 -27.48
CA LYS A 5 8.48 31.08 -28.48
C LYS A 5 7.33 30.31 -29.14
N GLY A 6 6.08 30.78 -29.00
CA GLY A 6 4.90 30.21 -29.63
C GLY A 6 4.30 28.99 -28.90
N GLY A 7 4.85 28.57 -27.78
CA GLY A 7 4.24 27.54 -26.95
C GLY A 7 2.90 28.02 -26.38
N ARG A 8 1.92 27.15 -26.32
CA ARG A 8 0.58 27.46 -25.77
C ARG A 8 0.35 26.73 -24.48
N LEU A 9 -0.13 27.45 -23.43
CA LEU A 9 -0.55 26.90 -22.15
C LEU A 9 -2.05 27.15 -21.98
N TRP A 10 -2.80 26.13 -21.74
CA TRP A 10 -4.20 26.19 -21.34
C TRP A 10 -4.35 25.81 -19.88
N MET A 11 -5.06 26.63 -19.13
CA MET A 11 -5.55 26.27 -17.81
C MET A 11 -7.01 25.86 -17.95
N SER A 12 -7.36 24.77 -17.33
CA SER A 12 -8.71 24.20 -17.38
C SER A 12 -9.01 23.47 -16.08
N TYR A 13 -10.24 23.07 -15.92
CA TYR A 13 -10.67 22.28 -14.76
C TYR A 13 -11.48 21.08 -15.23
N LEU A 14 -11.56 20.09 -14.36
CA LEU A 14 -12.37 18.91 -14.52
C LEU A 14 -13.23 18.75 -13.25
N ASP A 15 -14.55 18.67 -13.39
CA ASP A 15 -15.45 18.43 -12.26
C ASP A 15 -15.63 16.93 -11.98
N ARG A 16 -15.53 16.12 -13.03
CA ARG A 16 -15.74 14.66 -12.98
C ARG A 16 -14.71 13.95 -13.84
N ASP A 17 -14.45 12.69 -13.51
CA ASP A 17 -13.54 11.83 -14.30
C ASP A 17 -13.84 11.83 -15.80
N LEU A 18 -15.13 11.81 -16.18
CA LEU A 18 -15.57 11.79 -17.58
C LEU A 18 -15.32 13.11 -18.34
N ASP A 19 -15.07 14.20 -17.65
CA ASP A 19 -14.78 15.48 -18.29
C ASP A 19 -13.49 15.46 -19.12
N VAL A 20 -12.61 14.48 -18.88
CA VAL A 20 -11.42 14.25 -19.70
C VAL A 20 -11.77 13.92 -21.17
N MET A 21 -13.00 13.48 -21.44
CA MET A 21 -13.45 13.21 -22.81
C MET A 21 -13.47 14.47 -23.68
N ARG A 22 -13.56 15.67 -23.09
CA ARG A 22 -13.41 16.95 -23.82
C ARG A 22 -12.08 17.10 -24.55
N TYR A 23 -11.05 16.35 -24.11
CA TYR A 23 -9.72 16.34 -24.71
C TYR A 23 -9.53 15.22 -25.74
N GLN A 24 -10.60 14.52 -26.11
CA GLN A 24 -10.56 13.54 -27.18
C GLN A 24 -10.09 14.19 -28.50
N GLY A 25 -9.14 13.54 -29.17
CA GLY A 25 -8.56 14.08 -30.41
C GLY A 25 -7.43 15.10 -30.20
N GLN A 26 -7.30 15.70 -29.04
CA GLN A 26 -6.23 16.66 -28.74
C GLN A 26 -4.89 15.97 -28.45
N ALA A 27 -3.81 16.71 -28.60
CA ALA A 27 -2.44 16.27 -28.32
C ALA A 27 -1.69 17.32 -27.52
N PHE A 28 -0.95 16.89 -26.51
CA PHE A 28 -0.18 17.73 -25.60
C PHE A 28 1.25 17.20 -25.48
N ASN A 29 2.20 18.10 -25.31
CA ASN A 29 3.59 17.76 -25.00
C ASN A 29 3.79 17.65 -23.48
N TRP A 30 3.02 18.39 -22.73
CA TRP A 30 3.04 18.44 -21.29
C TRP A 30 1.62 18.54 -20.73
N ILE A 31 1.38 17.84 -19.63
CA ILE A 31 0.12 17.91 -18.89
C ILE A 31 0.45 18.04 -17.41
N GLY A 32 -0.16 19.02 -16.73
CA GLY A 32 -0.08 19.22 -15.30
C GLY A 32 -1.42 18.95 -14.61
N PHE A 33 -1.39 18.23 -13.51
CA PHE A 33 -2.51 18.12 -12.59
C PHE A 33 -2.13 18.85 -11.30
N ASP A 34 -3.04 19.63 -10.79
CA ASP A 34 -2.95 20.19 -9.45
C ASP A 34 -3.86 19.38 -8.51
N GLU A 35 -3.42 19.22 -7.25
CA GLU A 35 -4.15 18.49 -6.21
C GLU A 35 -4.57 17.06 -6.65
N LEU A 36 -3.63 16.24 -7.10
CA LEU A 36 -3.91 14.93 -7.70
C LEU A 36 -4.71 13.99 -6.79
N THR A 37 -4.56 14.11 -5.46
CA THR A 37 -5.32 13.30 -4.48
C THR A 37 -6.81 13.69 -4.37
N GLN A 38 -7.25 14.78 -4.99
CA GLN A 38 -8.67 15.08 -5.08
C GLN A 38 -9.42 14.14 -6.02
N TRP A 39 -8.73 13.42 -6.89
CA TRP A 39 -9.30 12.42 -7.78
C TRP A 39 -9.39 11.08 -7.08
N ALA A 40 -10.62 10.58 -6.85
CA ALA A 40 -10.84 9.31 -6.16
C ALA A 40 -10.27 8.10 -6.91
N THR A 41 -10.14 8.18 -8.24
CA THR A 41 -9.63 7.12 -9.10
C THR A 41 -8.51 7.63 -10.01
N PRO A 42 -7.64 6.75 -10.52
CA PRO A 42 -6.59 7.14 -11.48
C PRO A 42 -7.13 7.41 -12.90
N TYR A 43 -8.44 7.29 -13.15
CA TYR A 43 -9.02 7.32 -14.49
C TYR A 43 -8.66 8.59 -15.27
N ALA A 44 -8.85 9.78 -14.68
CA ALA A 44 -8.56 11.05 -15.31
C ALA A 44 -7.06 11.17 -15.66
N TRP A 45 -6.19 10.79 -14.74
CA TRP A 45 -4.74 10.76 -14.93
C TRP A 45 -4.34 9.83 -16.09
N ASP A 46 -4.83 8.60 -16.10
CA ASP A 46 -4.48 7.60 -17.10
C ASP A 46 -5.04 7.93 -18.49
N TYR A 47 -6.27 8.45 -18.55
CA TYR A 47 -6.84 8.91 -19.80
C TYR A 47 -6.02 10.06 -20.40
N MET A 48 -5.70 11.10 -19.61
CA MET A 48 -4.93 12.24 -20.09
C MET A 48 -3.53 11.86 -20.53
N ARG A 49 -2.91 10.84 -19.92
CA ARG A 49 -1.62 10.30 -20.39
C ARG A 49 -1.68 9.80 -21.83
N SER A 50 -2.81 9.28 -22.27
CA SER A 50 -2.99 8.88 -23.66
C SER A 50 -3.02 10.06 -24.65
N ARG A 51 -3.12 11.29 -24.13
CA ARG A 51 -3.08 12.54 -24.93
C ARG A 51 -1.67 13.10 -25.07
N LEU A 52 -0.68 12.56 -24.35
CA LEU A 52 0.72 12.91 -24.54
C LEU A 52 1.22 12.34 -25.87
N ARG A 53 1.32 13.19 -26.85
CA ARG A 53 1.82 12.82 -28.18
C ARG A 53 2.31 14.04 -28.92
N SER A 54 3.33 13.87 -29.77
CA SER A 54 3.87 14.89 -30.66
C SER A 54 4.36 14.26 -31.94
N ALA A 55 4.22 14.97 -33.05
CA ALA A 55 4.91 14.64 -34.30
C ALA A 55 6.39 15.00 -34.22
N ASP A 56 6.76 15.96 -33.39
CA ASP A 56 8.15 16.34 -33.14
C ASP A 56 8.76 15.44 -32.07
N GLN A 57 9.66 14.56 -32.52
CA GLN A 57 10.35 13.60 -31.64
C GLN A 57 11.42 14.24 -30.73
N SER A 58 11.81 15.49 -30.98
CA SER A 58 12.75 16.21 -30.12
C SER A 58 12.13 16.69 -28.81
N LEU A 59 10.79 16.73 -28.72
CA LEU A 59 10.06 17.18 -27.56
C LEU A 59 9.88 16.04 -26.53
N GLY A 60 10.31 16.30 -25.31
CA GLY A 60 10.02 15.41 -24.19
C GLY A 60 8.53 15.43 -23.86
N LEU A 61 7.92 14.23 -23.76
CA LEU A 61 6.52 14.06 -23.38
C LEU A 61 6.45 13.62 -21.92
N TYR A 62 5.81 14.41 -21.06
CA TYR A 62 5.70 14.05 -19.65
C TYR A 62 4.49 14.68 -18.96
N MET A 63 4.07 14.05 -17.88
CA MET A 63 3.07 14.58 -16.96
C MET A 63 3.72 14.94 -15.63
N ARG A 64 3.16 15.95 -14.97
CA ARG A 64 3.48 16.31 -13.58
C ARG A 64 2.20 16.47 -12.78
N ALA A 65 2.29 16.26 -11.49
CA ALA A 65 1.23 16.60 -10.57
C ALA A 65 1.81 17.20 -9.31
N THR A 66 1.06 18.11 -8.72
CA THR A 66 1.23 18.55 -7.34
C THR A 66 0.16 17.87 -6.50
N THR A 67 0.46 17.56 -5.24
CA THR A 67 -0.52 17.02 -4.33
C THR A 67 0.01 16.93 -2.90
N ASN A 68 -0.90 16.95 -1.94
CA ASN A 68 -0.62 16.65 -0.55
C ASN A 68 -1.16 15.26 -0.18
N PRO A 69 -0.61 14.62 0.88
CA PRO A 69 -1.25 13.46 1.48
C PRO A 69 -2.68 13.78 1.92
N GLY A 70 -3.56 12.80 1.88
CA GLY A 70 -4.99 12.98 2.20
C GLY A 70 -5.85 13.05 0.94
N GLY A 71 -7.16 13.34 1.13
CA GLY A 71 -8.13 13.36 0.04
C GLY A 71 -8.56 11.97 -0.46
N PRO A 72 -9.60 11.94 -1.32
CA PRO A 72 -10.20 10.67 -1.78
C PRO A 72 -9.27 9.79 -2.61
N GLY A 73 -8.29 10.38 -3.27
CA GLY A 73 -7.32 9.68 -4.12
C GLY A 73 -6.02 9.28 -3.43
N HIS A 74 -5.88 9.57 -2.15
CA HIS A 74 -4.66 9.31 -1.37
C HIS A 74 -4.06 7.93 -1.65
N GLN A 75 -4.89 6.88 -1.60
CA GLN A 75 -4.44 5.50 -1.70
C GLN A 75 -3.83 5.17 -3.06
N TRP A 76 -4.50 5.53 -4.16
CA TRP A 76 -3.99 5.21 -5.47
C TRP A 76 -2.74 6.03 -5.82
N VAL A 77 -2.69 7.30 -5.38
CA VAL A 77 -1.50 8.15 -5.55
C VAL A 77 -0.32 7.57 -4.80
N LYS A 78 -0.53 7.19 -3.52
CA LYS A 78 0.49 6.56 -2.68
C LYS A 78 1.04 5.28 -3.32
N LYS A 79 0.18 4.34 -3.68
CA LYS A 79 0.57 3.07 -4.35
C LYS A 79 1.28 3.28 -5.68
N THR A 80 0.91 4.35 -6.41
CA THR A 80 1.43 4.59 -7.75
C THR A 80 2.78 5.29 -7.74
N PHE A 81 3.04 6.20 -6.77
CA PHE A 81 4.17 7.11 -6.82
C PHE A 81 5.07 7.08 -5.58
N ILE A 82 4.53 6.74 -4.40
CA ILE A 82 5.24 6.85 -3.12
C ILE A 82 5.83 5.49 -2.72
N ASP A 83 4.98 4.46 -2.61
CA ASP A 83 5.38 3.14 -2.11
C ASP A 83 6.41 2.40 -2.98
N PRO A 84 6.41 2.53 -4.34
CA PRO A 84 7.27 1.71 -5.16
C PRO A 84 8.76 2.04 -5.08
N SER A 85 9.15 3.23 -4.61
CA SER A 85 10.57 3.63 -4.62
C SER A 85 10.85 4.74 -3.60
N PRO A 86 12.05 4.81 -3.04
CA PRO A 86 12.45 5.92 -2.19
C PRO A 86 12.28 7.28 -2.88
N PRO A 87 12.03 8.35 -2.10
CA PRO A 87 11.92 9.70 -2.62
C PRO A 87 13.11 10.10 -3.51
N ASN A 88 12.85 10.93 -4.50
CA ASN A 88 13.84 11.43 -5.46
C ASN A 88 14.46 10.39 -6.40
N SER A 89 14.09 9.13 -6.29
CA SER A 89 14.54 8.06 -7.18
C SER A 89 13.59 7.87 -8.36
N SER A 90 14.14 7.63 -9.55
CA SER A 90 13.34 7.26 -10.73
C SER A 90 13.19 5.75 -10.80
N PHE A 91 11.96 5.29 -10.98
CA PHE A 91 11.65 3.87 -11.08
C PHE A 91 10.78 3.57 -12.30
N TRP A 92 10.78 2.33 -12.75
CA TRP A 92 9.86 1.89 -13.80
C TRP A 92 8.45 1.75 -13.24
N ALA A 93 7.46 2.21 -14.00
CA ALA A 93 6.07 2.12 -13.60
C ALA A 93 5.68 0.66 -13.32
N THR A 94 5.08 0.44 -12.17
CA THR A 94 4.58 -0.85 -11.72
C THR A 94 3.06 -0.88 -11.76
N ASP A 95 2.52 -2.05 -12.00
CA ASP A 95 1.11 -2.35 -11.78
C ASP A 95 0.83 -2.35 -10.27
N THR A 96 -0.19 -1.64 -9.84
CA THR A 96 -0.48 -1.43 -8.41
C THR A 96 -1.12 -2.65 -7.72
N GLU A 97 -1.55 -3.64 -8.48
CA GLU A 97 -2.12 -4.88 -7.94
C GLU A 97 -1.07 -5.98 -7.83
N THR A 98 -0.25 -6.14 -8.88
CA THR A 98 0.73 -7.23 -8.95
C THR A 98 2.13 -6.82 -8.49
N GLY A 99 2.44 -5.52 -8.43
CA GLY A 99 3.77 -4.98 -8.16
C GLY A 99 4.76 -5.14 -9.33
N ASN A 100 4.35 -5.81 -10.41
CA ASN A 100 5.21 -6.07 -11.55
C ASN A 100 5.44 -4.81 -12.39
N VAL A 101 6.63 -4.69 -12.99
CA VAL A 101 6.91 -3.60 -13.94
C VAL A 101 5.98 -3.72 -15.14
N ILE A 102 5.33 -2.62 -15.51
CA ILE A 102 4.47 -2.55 -16.69
C ILE A 102 5.35 -2.52 -17.94
N THR A 103 5.17 -3.51 -18.81
CA THR A 103 5.98 -3.70 -20.02
C THR A 103 5.15 -3.61 -21.30
N PHE A 104 5.83 -3.47 -22.43
CA PHE A 104 5.20 -3.61 -23.73
C PHE A 104 4.63 -5.01 -23.90
N PRO A 105 3.38 -5.14 -24.40
CA PRO A 105 2.70 -6.43 -24.52
C PRO A 105 3.34 -7.34 -25.56
N GLN A 106 2.98 -8.61 -25.47
CA GLN A 106 3.38 -9.63 -26.44
C GLN A 106 3.03 -9.21 -27.89
N GLY A 107 3.94 -9.46 -28.82
CA GLY A 107 3.80 -9.09 -30.24
C GLY A 107 4.18 -7.66 -30.58
N HIS A 108 4.55 -6.82 -29.60
CA HIS A 108 5.06 -5.49 -29.85
C HIS A 108 6.56 -5.52 -30.18
N SER A 109 7.06 -4.59 -31.03
CA SER A 109 8.51 -4.53 -31.38
C SER A 109 9.44 -4.30 -30.21
N ARG A 110 8.93 -3.82 -29.08
CA ARG A 110 9.64 -3.61 -27.81
C ARG A 110 9.07 -4.51 -26.70
N GLU A 111 8.56 -5.68 -27.05
CA GLU A 111 8.01 -6.64 -26.08
C GLU A 111 8.93 -6.83 -24.87
N GLY A 112 8.34 -6.86 -23.68
CA GLY A 112 9.06 -7.03 -22.41
C GLY A 112 9.84 -5.82 -21.91
N GLN A 113 10.04 -4.79 -22.71
CA GLN A 113 10.69 -3.57 -22.24
C GLN A 113 9.74 -2.74 -21.38
N PRO A 114 10.24 -2.06 -20.32
CA PRO A 114 9.42 -1.19 -19.48
C PRO A 114 8.80 -0.02 -20.27
N LEU A 115 7.54 0.32 -19.92
CA LEU A 115 6.79 1.35 -20.67
C LEU A 115 7.28 2.78 -20.40
N PHE A 116 7.36 3.18 -19.13
CA PHE A 116 7.70 4.55 -18.73
C PHE A 116 8.19 4.61 -17.29
N ARG A 117 8.83 5.73 -16.93
CA ARG A 117 9.32 5.98 -15.58
C ARG A 117 8.40 6.89 -14.80
N ARG A 118 8.44 6.73 -13.47
CA ARG A 118 7.83 7.60 -12.48
C ARG A 118 8.89 8.11 -11.51
N ARG A 119 8.57 9.21 -10.83
CA ARG A 119 9.40 9.77 -9.77
C ARG A 119 8.51 10.54 -8.80
N PHE A 120 8.72 10.34 -7.52
CA PHE A 120 8.17 11.17 -6.46
C PHE A 120 9.25 12.13 -5.97
N ILE A 121 8.90 13.41 -5.87
CA ILE A 121 9.76 14.47 -5.34
C ILE A 121 9.02 15.05 -4.15
N PRO A 122 9.47 14.75 -2.91
CA PRO A 122 8.87 15.34 -1.72
C PRO A 122 9.17 16.84 -1.68
N ALA A 123 8.26 17.58 -1.12
CA ALA A 123 8.43 18.98 -0.76
C ALA A 123 7.76 19.23 0.58
N ASN A 124 8.37 20.02 1.42
CA ASN A 124 7.83 20.43 2.72
C ASN A 124 7.85 21.96 2.84
N LEU A 125 7.26 22.46 3.92
CA LEU A 125 7.17 23.91 4.16
C LEU A 125 8.54 24.60 4.08
N PHE A 126 9.58 23.98 4.64
CA PHE A 126 10.92 24.58 4.76
C PHE A 126 11.69 24.60 3.43
N ASP A 127 11.22 23.90 2.40
CA ASP A 127 11.76 24.00 1.05
C ASP A 127 11.36 25.31 0.35
N ASN A 128 10.36 26.04 0.92
CA ASN A 128 9.93 27.34 0.43
C ASN A 128 10.35 28.46 1.45
N PRO A 129 11.46 29.15 1.21
CA PRO A 129 11.97 30.14 2.15
C PRO A 129 10.98 31.27 2.43
N TYR A 130 10.16 31.65 1.45
CA TYR A 130 9.17 32.72 1.62
C TYR A 130 8.06 32.39 2.61
N LEU A 131 7.67 31.11 2.70
CA LEU A 131 6.67 30.64 3.65
C LEU A 131 7.29 30.32 5.01
N ALA A 132 8.53 29.85 5.02
CA ALA A 132 9.24 29.50 6.25
C ALA A 132 9.64 30.75 7.06
N GLU A 133 10.03 31.84 6.37
CA GLU A 133 10.49 33.08 7.04
C GLU A 133 9.38 33.83 7.81
N SER A 134 8.13 33.77 7.34
CA SER A 134 7.03 34.49 8.02
C SER A 134 6.57 33.83 9.32
N GLY A 135 6.72 32.50 9.42
CA GLY A 135 6.20 31.70 10.53
C GLY A 135 4.68 31.62 10.65
N ASP A 136 3.93 32.51 9.97
CA ASP A 136 2.47 32.57 10.08
C ASP A 136 1.80 31.33 9.51
N TYR A 137 2.31 30.84 8.38
CA TYR A 137 1.78 29.64 7.75
C TYR A 137 2.11 28.39 8.56
N GLU A 138 3.29 28.31 9.13
CA GLU A 138 3.67 27.23 10.07
C GLU A 138 2.75 27.24 11.30
N ALA A 139 2.51 28.40 11.91
CA ALA A 139 1.61 28.52 13.05
C ALA A 139 0.18 28.08 12.73
N MET A 140 -0.31 28.40 11.52
CA MET A 140 -1.61 27.94 11.03
C MET A 140 -1.63 26.41 10.91
N LEU A 141 -0.62 25.79 10.31
CA LEU A 141 -0.55 24.33 10.18
C LEU A 141 -0.43 23.63 11.55
N LEU A 142 0.32 24.20 12.49
CA LEU A 142 0.46 23.69 13.86
C LEU A 142 -0.86 23.73 14.64
N SER A 143 -1.79 24.62 14.29
CA SER A 143 -3.13 24.70 14.91
C SER A 143 -4.11 23.61 14.41
N LEU A 144 -3.76 22.89 13.34
CA LEU A 144 -4.60 21.83 12.79
C LEU A 144 -4.60 20.58 13.66
N PRO A 145 -5.62 19.72 13.55
CA PRO A 145 -5.61 18.38 14.15
C PRO A 145 -4.35 17.61 13.77
N GLU A 146 -3.86 16.77 14.67
CA GLU A 146 -2.56 16.08 14.52
C GLU A 146 -2.39 15.36 13.19
N HIS A 147 -3.42 14.65 12.73
CA HIS A 147 -3.37 13.93 11.45
C HIS A 147 -3.19 14.88 10.26
N GLN A 148 -3.90 16.03 10.24
CA GLN A 148 -3.76 17.03 9.17
C GLN A 148 -2.40 17.73 9.23
N ARG A 149 -1.90 18.01 10.44
CA ARG A 149 -0.56 18.55 10.63
C ARG A 149 0.50 17.62 10.06
N LYS A 150 0.46 16.33 10.40
CA LYS A 150 1.38 15.32 9.84
C LYS A 150 1.30 15.23 8.32
N GLN A 151 0.11 15.36 7.75
CA GLN A 151 -0.09 15.34 6.29
C GLN A 151 0.47 16.60 5.61
N LEU A 152 0.14 17.79 6.12
CA LEU A 152 0.40 19.03 5.42
C LEU A 152 1.76 19.66 5.79
N LEU A 153 2.18 19.57 7.06
CA LEU A 153 3.46 20.10 7.51
C LEU A 153 4.61 19.13 7.28
N GLU A 154 4.40 17.85 7.57
CA GLU A 154 5.44 16.81 7.47
C GLU A 154 5.41 16.07 6.13
N GLY A 155 4.37 16.25 5.31
CA GLY A 155 4.20 15.52 4.06
C GLY A 155 4.07 14.01 4.25
N ASN A 156 3.51 13.59 5.39
CA ASN A 156 3.46 12.18 5.78
C ASN A 156 2.33 11.45 5.05
N TRP A 157 2.70 10.50 4.18
CA TRP A 157 1.78 9.67 3.39
C TRP A 157 1.24 8.46 4.13
N ASP A 158 1.71 8.18 5.32
CA ASP A 158 1.26 7.04 6.13
C ASP A 158 0.17 7.41 7.13
N VAL A 159 -0.23 8.68 7.18
CA VAL A 159 -1.29 9.17 8.05
C VAL A 159 -2.57 9.36 7.25
N ALA A 160 -3.61 8.56 7.55
CA ALA A 160 -4.95 8.73 6.99
C ALA A 160 -5.93 9.24 8.05
N GLU A 161 -6.86 10.11 7.66
CA GLU A 161 -7.95 10.51 8.55
C GLU A 161 -8.82 9.29 8.88
N GLY A 162 -8.99 9.02 10.18
CA GLY A 162 -9.74 7.85 10.63
C GLY A 162 -9.03 6.53 10.37
N ALA A 163 -7.69 6.52 10.34
CA ALA A 163 -6.92 5.29 10.31
C ALA A 163 -7.26 4.39 11.51
N ALA A 164 -7.41 3.09 11.25
CA ALA A 164 -7.66 2.12 12.31
C ALA A 164 -6.46 1.96 13.25
N PHE A 165 -5.24 2.20 12.76
CA PHE A 165 -4.00 2.04 13.51
C PHE A 165 -3.08 3.25 13.33
N PRO A 166 -3.42 4.40 13.98
CA PRO A 166 -2.65 5.64 13.85
C PRO A 166 -1.25 5.57 14.50
N GLU A 167 -1.00 4.56 15.33
CA GLU A 167 0.30 4.32 15.98
C GLU A 167 1.36 3.80 15.02
N PHE A 168 0.96 3.28 13.85
CA PHE A 168 1.90 2.76 12.88
C PHE A 168 2.77 3.88 12.29
N ASP A 169 4.09 3.71 12.41
CA ASP A 169 5.11 4.62 11.90
C ASP A 169 6.17 3.79 11.17
N ARG A 170 6.35 4.02 9.88
CA ARG A 170 7.32 3.28 9.07
C ARG A 170 8.75 3.37 9.60
N THR A 171 9.13 4.51 10.13
CA THR A 171 10.50 4.72 10.62
C THR A 171 10.83 3.90 11.86
N LYS A 172 9.79 3.49 12.61
CA LYS A 172 9.90 2.73 13.85
C LYS A 172 9.54 1.26 13.68
N HIS A 173 8.51 0.97 12.87
CA HIS A 173 7.94 -0.37 12.75
C HIS A 173 8.49 -1.19 11.58
N VAL A 174 9.14 -0.56 10.59
CA VAL A 174 9.67 -1.27 9.43
C VAL A 174 11.17 -1.42 9.57
N VAL A 175 11.64 -2.68 9.49
CA VAL A 175 13.04 -3.03 9.68
C VAL A 175 13.56 -3.85 8.51
N GLU A 176 14.89 -3.80 8.30
CA GLU A 176 15.54 -4.65 7.31
C GLU A 176 15.41 -6.14 7.68
N PRO A 177 15.21 -7.04 6.69
CA PRO A 177 15.12 -8.45 6.93
C PRO A 177 16.40 -9.03 7.52
N TYR A 178 16.24 -9.89 8.50
CA TYR A 178 17.32 -10.69 9.06
C TYR A 178 16.88 -12.14 9.24
N LYS A 179 17.83 -13.04 9.42
CA LYS A 179 17.52 -14.46 9.61
C LYS A 179 16.82 -14.69 10.95
N ILE A 180 15.59 -15.19 10.91
CA ILE A 180 14.83 -15.53 12.12
C ILE A 180 15.49 -16.73 12.81
N PRO A 181 15.91 -16.62 14.08
CA PRO A 181 16.51 -17.73 14.83
C PRO A 181 15.58 -18.94 14.92
N ALA A 182 16.15 -20.13 14.84
CA ALA A 182 15.39 -21.38 14.94
C ALA A 182 14.68 -21.55 16.29
N SER A 183 15.24 -20.95 17.35
CA SER A 183 14.69 -21.00 18.71
C SER A 183 13.46 -20.13 18.94
N TRP A 184 13.19 -19.17 18.04
CA TRP A 184 12.03 -18.31 18.19
C TRP A 184 10.74 -19.05 17.84
N THR A 185 9.68 -18.78 18.59
CA THR A 185 8.35 -19.29 18.27
C THR A 185 7.83 -18.65 17.00
N LYS A 186 7.52 -19.48 16.00
CA LYS A 186 6.99 -19.03 14.69
C LYS A 186 5.58 -19.54 14.50
N PHE A 187 4.74 -18.70 13.95
CA PHE A 187 3.36 -19.05 13.59
C PHE A 187 2.94 -18.25 12.35
N ARG A 188 1.79 -18.60 11.81
CA ARG A 188 1.22 -17.87 10.68
C ARG A 188 -0.27 -17.61 10.88
N ALA A 189 -0.78 -16.62 10.15
CA ALA A 189 -2.21 -16.36 10.04
C ALA A 189 -2.59 -16.27 8.56
N CYS A 190 -3.78 -16.76 8.22
CA CYS A 190 -4.28 -16.71 6.85
C CYS A 190 -5.76 -16.31 6.85
N ASP A 191 -6.06 -15.36 5.97
CA ASP A 191 -7.40 -15.08 5.49
C ASP A 191 -7.49 -15.56 4.04
N TYR A 192 -8.37 -16.55 3.79
CA TYR A 192 -8.48 -17.19 2.48
C TYR A 192 -9.67 -16.64 1.69
N GLY A 193 -9.42 -16.17 0.48
CA GLY A 193 -10.41 -15.78 -0.50
C GLY A 193 -10.06 -16.30 -1.90
N TYR A 194 -11.01 -16.96 -2.61
CA TYR A 194 -10.79 -17.34 -4.00
C TYR A 194 -11.12 -16.19 -4.96
N GLY A 195 -12.28 -15.56 -4.79
CA GLY A 195 -12.72 -14.42 -5.61
C GLY A 195 -12.13 -13.09 -5.16
N SER A 196 -11.60 -13.03 -3.94
CA SER A 196 -10.82 -11.95 -3.36
C SER A 196 -9.37 -12.40 -3.15
N TYR A 197 -8.55 -11.53 -2.56
CA TYR A 197 -7.20 -11.94 -2.17
C TYR A 197 -7.23 -12.92 -1.00
N SER A 198 -6.34 -13.93 -1.08
CA SER A 198 -5.87 -14.67 0.09
C SER A 198 -4.65 -13.98 0.63
N ALA A 199 -4.60 -13.70 1.93
CA ALA A 199 -3.46 -13.11 2.60
C ALA A 199 -2.91 -14.06 3.66
N VAL A 200 -1.61 -14.28 3.65
CA VAL A 200 -0.89 -15.08 4.65
C VAL A 200 0.23 -14.22 5.21
N VAL A 201 0.34 -14.18 6.54
CA VAL A 201 1.45 -13.51 7.23
C VAL A 201 2.14 -14.50 8.16
N TRP A 202 3.48 -14.45 8.19
CA TRP A 202 4.31 -15.24 9.08
C TRP A 202 4.92 -14.35 10.15
N LEU A 203 4.84 -14.82 11.38
CA LEU A 203 5.21 -14.06 12.55
C LEU A 203 6.18 -14.88 13.41
N ALA A 204 7.11 -14.19 14.04
CA ALA A 204 7.98 -14.76 15.05
C ALA A 204 7.92 -13.93 16.34
N ILE A 205 8.09 -14.59 17.48
CA ILE A 205 8.14 -13.93 18.79
C ILE A 205 9.58 -13.99 19.29
N THR A 206 10.16 -12.81 19.57
CA THR A 206 11.49 -12.71 20.17
C THR A 206 11.47 -13.10 21.64
N PRO A 207 12.63 -13.39 22.26
CA PRO A 207 12.73 -13.60 23.71
C PRO A 207 12.24 -12.42 24.55
N ALA A 208 12.25 -11.19 23.99
CA ALA A 208 11.70 -9.97 24.61
C ALA A 208 10.20 -9.77 24.34
N GLU A 209 9.50 -10.78 23.84
CA GLU A 209 8.07 -10.75 23.50
C GLU A 209 7.70 -9.75 22.37
N GLN A 210 8.68 -9.24 21.63
CA GLN A 210 8.41 -8.45 20.43
C GLN A 210 7.91 -9.36 19.32
N LEU A 211 6.90 -8.92 18.59
CA LEU A 211 6.34 -9.60 17.43
C LEU A 211 7.02 -9.13 16.14
N VAL A 212 7.52 -10.05 15.36
CA VAL A 212 8.19 -9.77 14.08
C VAL A 212 7.39 -10.39 12.96
N VAL A 213 6.81 -9.56 12.09
CA VAL A 213 6.21 -10.03 10.83
C VAL A 213 7.34 -10.13 9.79
N TYR A 214 7.76 -11.36 9.48
CA TYR A 214 8.97 -11.57 8.67
C TYR A 214 8.70 -11.99 7.23
N ARG A 215 7.44 -12.33 6.90
CA ARG A 215 7.03 -12.71 5.53
C ARG A 215 5.54 -12.47 5.34
N GLU A 216 5.16 -12.13 4.11
CA GLU A 216 3.79 -12.09 3.66
C GLU A 216 3.62 -12.81 2.32
N LEU A 217 2.41 -13.28 2.05
CA LEU A 217 1.98 -13.77 0.75
C LEU A 217 0.57 -13.23 0.49
N GLN A 218 0.37 -12.53 -0.62
CA GLN A 218 -0.94 -12.11 -1.09
C GLN A 218 -1.16 -12.65 -2.51
N VAL A 219 -2.21 -13.43 -2.69
CA VAL A 219 -2.55 -14.05 -3.97
C VAL A 219 -4.05 -14.07 -4.20
N SER A 220 -4.49 -14.08 -5.44
CA SER A 220 -5.91 -14.20 -5.80
C SER A 220 -6.12 -15.35 -6.77
N LYS A 221 -7.35 -15.88 -6.84
CA LYS A 221 -7.74 -16.97 -7.76
C LYS A 221 -6.91 -18.23 -7.60
N VAL A 222 -6.46 -18.54 -6.38
CA VAL A 222 -5.68 -19.74 -6.05
C VAL A 222 -6.55 -20.67 -5.23
N LEU A 223 -6.58 -21.95 -5.58
CA LEU A 223 -7.32 -22.98 -4.83
C LEU A 223 -6.65 -23.20 -3.45
N ALA A 224 -7.44 -23.60 -2.45
CA ALA A 224 -6.95 -23.82 -1.10
C ALA A 224 -5.79 -24.83 -1.02
N VAL A 225 -5.85 -25.88 -1.84
CA VAL A 225 -4.79 -26.90 -1.93
C VAL A 225 -3.50 -26.35 -2.51
N ASP A 226 -3.60 -25.53 -3.57
CA ASP A 226 -2.44 -24.91 -4.21
C ASP A 226 -1.82 -23.82 -3.31
N LEU A 227 -2.66 -23.13 -2.56
CA LEU A 227 -2.18 -22.19 -1.53
C LEU A 227 -1.43 -22.92 -0.41
N ALA A 228 -1.94 -24.09 0.02
CA ALA A 228 -1.24 -24.89 1.03
C ALA A 228 0.15 -25.34 0.53
N ASP A 229 0.25 -25.79 -0.71
CA ASP A 229 1.53 -26.20 -1.31
C ASP A 229 2.51 -25.01 -1.37
N ARG A 230 2.07 -23.82 -1.79
CA ARG A 230 2.90 -22.60 -1.79
C ARG A 230 3.35 -22.17 -0.39
N ILE A 231 2.48 -22.30 0.60
CA ILE A 231 2.82 -22.02 2.01
C ILE A 231 3.95 -22.96 2.45
N LEU A 232 3.84 -24.25 2.19
CA LEU A 232 4.83 -25.25 2.57
C LEU A 232 6.19 -25.03 1.87
N GLU A 233 6.16 -24.64 0.59
CA GLU A 233 7.37 -24.27 -0.16
C GLU A 233 8.08 -23.08 0.50
N LEU A 234 7.34 -22.03 0.86
CA LEU A 234 7.89 -20.85 1.53
C LEU A 234 8.42 -21.14 2.95
N GLU A 235 7.90 -22.18 3.61
CA GLU A 235 8.30 -22.61 4.94
C GLU A 235 9.49 -23.61 4.95
N ALA A 236 9.94 -24.06 3.79
CA ALA A 236 10.94 -25.16 3.70
C ALA A 236 12.23 -24.90 4.50
N GLU A 237 12.65 -23.64 4.62
CA GLU A 237 13.84 -23.25 5.36
C GLU A 237 13.56 -22.65 6.76
N ASP A 238 12.30 -22.44 7.12
CA ASP A 238 11.92 -21.78 8.38
C ASP A 238 12.08 -22.68 9.61
N GLY A 239 12.22 -23.97 9.38
CA GLY A 239 12.18 -24.96 10.46
C GLY A 239 10.74 -25.16 10.97
N ARG A 240 10.56 -25.30 12.29
CA ARG A 240 9.25 -25.62 12.84
C ARG A 240 8.35 -24.37 12.92
N ILE A 241 7.25 -24.38 12.16
CA ILE A 241 6.10 -23.49 12.41
C ILE A 241 5.20 -24.16 13.46
N GLN A 242 5.01 -23.48 14.57
CA GLN A 242 4.33 -24.08 15.73
C GLN A 242 2.83 -24.28 15.47
N TYR A 243 2.17 -23.31 14.87
CA TYR A 243 0.77 -23.39 14.45
C TYR A 243 0.46 -22.36 13.33
N GLY A 244 -0.66 -22.56 12.68
CA GLY A 244 -1.29 -21.60 11.78
C GLY A 244 -2.71 -21.31 12.26
N VAL A 245 -3.17 -20.07 12.10
CA VAL A 245 -4.55 -19.65 12.35
C VAL A 245 -5.22 -19.34 11.03
N LEU A 246 -6.40 -19.93 10.81
CA LEU A 246 -7.20 -19.77 9.59
C LEU A 246 -8.63 -19.41 9.97
N ASP A 247 -9.32 -18.63 9.13
CA ASP A 247 -10.71 -18.26 9.41
C ASP A 247 -11.58 -19.49 9.66
N SER A 248 -12.32 -19.48 10.74
CA SER A 248 -13.11 -20.64 11.20
C SER A 248 -14.24 -21.02 10.23
N SER A 249 -14.67 -20.13 9.30
CA SER A 249 -15.66 -20.48 8.28
C SER A 249 -15.17 -21.54 7.32
N LEU A 250 -13.86 -21.71 7.18
CA LEU A 250 -13.25 -22.67 6.26
C LEU A 250 -13.34 -24.12 6.73
N TRP A 251 -13.73 -24.35 8.01
CA TRP A 251 -14.09 -25.69 8.55
C TRP A 251 -15.52 -26.09 8.25
N HIS A 252 -16.36 -25.15 7.77
CA HIS A 252 -17.72 -25.52 7.37
C HIS A 252 -17.68 -26.33 6.07
N LYS A 253 -18.33 -27.49 6.09
CA LYS A 253 -18.50 -28.34 4.91
C LYS A 253 -19.46 -27.69 3.93
N ARG A 254 -19.09 -27.67 2.66
CA ARG A 254 -19.96 -27.22 1.58
C ARG A 254 -20.66 -28.43 0.96
N GLY A 255 -21.91 -28.61 1.32
CA GLY A 255 -22.72 -29.78 0.90
C GLY A 255 -22.55 -31.01 1.77
N ASP A 256 -23.25 -32.09 1.46
CA ASP A 256 -23.32 -33.30 2.28
C ASP A 256 -22.10 -34.23 2.14
N THR A 257 -21.20 -33.96 1.21
CA THR A 257 -20.08 -34.85 0.90
C THR A 257 -18.79 -34.09 0.62
N GLY A 258 -17.75 -34.41 1.38
CA GLY A 258 -16.39 -33.94 1.11
C GLY A 258 -15.73 -33.21 2.27
N PRO A 259 -14.38 -33.11 2.25
CA PRO A 259 -13.63 -32.37 3.26
C PRO A 259 -13.84 -30.85 3.12
N SER A 260 -13.85 -30.15 4.25
CA SER A 260 -13.83 -28.68 4.29
C SER A 260 -12.55 -28.15 3.64
N LEU A 261 -12.52 -26.85 3.31
CA LEU A 261 -11.30 -26.23 2.73
C LEU A 261 -10.11 -26.32 3.70
N ALA A 262 -10.35 -26.13 4.99
CA ALA A 262 -9.32 -26.31 6.00
C ALA A 262 -8.78 -27.73 6.06
N GLU A 263 -9.67 -28.76 6.04
CA GLU A 263 -9.27 -30.16 5.99
C GLU A 263 -8.46 -30.51 4.76
N GLN A 264 -8.79 -29.94 3.57
CA GLN A 264 -8.02 -30.14 2.35
C GLN A 264 -6.59 -29.60 2.47
N MET A 265 -6.43 -28.42 3.07
CA MET A 265 -5.10 -27.84 3.33
C MET A 265 -4.31 -28.65 4.37
N ILE A 266 -4.99 -29.17 5.40
CA ILE A 266 -4.37 -29.99 6.44
C ILE A 266 -3.86 -31.32 5.87
N VAL A 267 -4.62 -31.97 4.97
CA VAL A 267 -4.20 -33.21 4.28
C VAL A 267 -2.93 -32.99 3.47
N ARG A 268 -2.70 -31.78 2.92
CA ARG A 268 -1.44 -31.42 2.25
C ARG A 268 -0.26 -31.21 3.22
N GLY A 269 -0.49 -31.24 4.52
CA GLY A 269 0.53 -31.02 5.54
C GLY A 269 0.53 -29.60 6.15
N CYS A 270 -0.27 -28.70 5.61
CA CYS A 270 -0.40 -27.32 6.10
C CYS A 270 -1.34 -27.26 7.32
N LYS A 271 -0.79 -27.34 8.52
CA LYS A 271 -1.56 -27.41 9.78
C LYS A 271 -2.20 -26.08 10.14
N TRP A 272 -3.49 -26.12 10.52
CA TRP A 272 -4.28 -24.96 10.89
C TRP A 272 -5.07 -25.17 12.18
N ARG A 273 -5.34 -24.07 12.87
CA ARG A 273 -6.32 -23.94 13.96
C ARG A 273 -7.38 -22.94 13.52
N PRO A 274 -8.65 -23.12 13.91
CA PRO A 274 -9.67 -22.12 13.63
C PRO A 274 -9.39 -20.82 14.39
N SER A 275 -9.72 -19.69 13.77
CA SER A 275 -9.72 -18.40 14.43
C SER A 275 -10.78 -18.38 15.55
N ASP A 276 -10.50 -17.62 16.62
CA ASP A 276 -11.46 -17.38 17.69
C ASP A 276 -12.60 -16.47 17.18
N ARG A 277 -13.83 -16.94 17.35
CA ARG A 277 -15.07 -16.20 17.05
C ARG A 277 -15.92 -15.92 18.29
N SER A 278 -15.38 -16.11 19.47
CA SER A 278 -16.07 -15.73 20.70
C SER A 278 -16.42 -14.24 20.67
N ARG A 279 -17.50 -13.88 21.39
CA ARG A 279 -17.94 -12.49 21.47
C ARG A 279 -16.81 -11.61 21.99
N GLY A 280 -16.48 -10.54 21.27
CA GLY A 280 -15.40 -9.62 21.63
C GLY A 280 -14.00 -10.03 21.17
N SER A 281 -13.81 -11.20 20.53
CA SER A 281 -12.49 -11.64 20.04
C SER A 281 -11.87 -10.67 19.03
N ARG A 282 -12.67 -10.05 18.14
CA ARG A 282 -12.22 -9.03 17.20
C ARG A 282 -11.74 -7.77 17.91
N VAL A 283 -12.49 -7.29 18.91
CA VAL A 283 -12.11 -6.12 19.71
C VAL A 283 -10.82 -6.39 20.47
N ALA A 284 -10.72 -7.59 21.09
CA ALA A 284 -9.50 -8.00 21.79
C ALA A 284 -8.28 -8.05 20.84
N GLY A 285 -8.43 -8.61 19.66
CA GLY A 285 -7.37 -8.67 18.64
C GLY A 285 -6.96 -7.28 18.14
N LYS A 286 -7.93 -6.38 17.90
CA LYS A 286 -7.67 -5.00 17.54
C LYS A 286 -6.90 -4.27 18.65
N ASN A 287 -7.35 -4.38 19.90
CA ASN A 287 -6.68 -3.74 21.04
C ASN A 287 -5.27 -4.28 21.25
N GLU A 288 -5.05 -5.59 21.04
CA GLU A 288 -3.71 -6.17 21.10
C GLU A 288 -2.80 -5.62 20.00
N LEU A 289 -3.32 -5.40 18.79
CA LEU A 289 -2.55 -4.78 17.72
C LEU A 289 -2.20 -3.32 18.04
N HIS A 290 -3.15 -2.53 18.56
CA HIS A 290 -2.88 -1.19 19.06
C HIS A 290 -1.76 -1.21 20.12
N ARG A 291 -1.87 -2.08 21.11
CA ARG A 291 -0.87 -2.21 22.17
C ARG A 291 0.52 -2.57 21.64
N ARG A 292 0.60 -3.41 20.61
CA ARG A 292 1.88 -3.81 20.00
C ARG A 292 2.47 -2.78 19.08
N LEU A 293 1.65 -1.93 18.47
CA LEU A 293 2.11 -0.79 17.67
C LEU A 293 2.56 0.40 18.52
N GLN A 294 2.20 0.44 19.81
CA GLN A 294 2.74 1.49 20.69
C GLN A 294 4.24 1.31 20.86
N VAL A 295 4.95 2.42 20.79
CA VAL A 295 6.39 2.51 21.05
C VAL A 295 6.58 2.71 22.54
N ASP A 296 7.43 1.90 23.15
CA ASP A 296 7.77 2.03 24.56
C ASP A 296 8.56 3.33 24.76
N GLU A 297 8.09 4.19 25.68
CA GLU A 297 8.68 5.53 25.93
C GLU A 297 10.12 5.47 26.46
N HIS A 298 10.53 4.33 27.07
CA HIS A 298 11.84 4.20 27.67
C HIS A 298 12.86 3.57 26.72
N THR A 299 12.41 2.61 25.90
CA THR A 299 13.29 1.88 24.97
C THR A 299 13.25 2.46 23.57
N GLU A 300 12.25 3.30 23.28
CA GLU A 300 11.92 3.79 21.93
C GLU A 300 11.66 2.67 20.89
N GLU A 301 11.46 1.45 21.37
CA GLU A 301 11.21 0.29 20.52
C GLU A 301 9.73 -0.10 20.48
N PRO A 302 9.17 -0.41 19.30
CA PRO A 302 7.82 -0.93 19.18
C PRO A 302 7.78 -2.41 19.56
N ARG A 303 6.64 -2.88 20.07
CA ARG A 303 6.43 -4.30 20.37
C ARG A 303 6.04 -5.12 19.13
N LEU A 304 5.90 -4.49 17.97
CA LEU A 304 5.69 -5.12 16.68
C LEU A 304 6.59 -4.46 15.64
N VAL A 305 7.33 -5.27 14.90
CA VAL A 305 8.09 -4.82 13.74
C VAL A 305 7.74 -5.67 12.52
N ILE A 306 7.92 -5.08 11.34
CA ILE A 306 7.57 -5.67 10.06
C ILE A 306 8.80 -5.59 9.16
N PHE A 307 9.20 -6.69 8.55
CA PHE A 307 10.27 -6.68 7.56
C PHE A 307 9.87 -5.88 6.32
N ASN A 308 10.78 -5.10 5.77
CA ASN A 308 10.52 -4.20 4.63
C ASN A 308 10.08 -4.93 3.35
N ASN A 309 10.28 -6.25 3.26
CA ASN A 309 9.76 -7.09 2.17
C ASN A 309 8.27 -7.44 2.29
N CYS A 310 7.62 -7.13 3.43
CA CYS A 310 6.17 -7.25 3.62
C CYS A 310 5.45 -6.00 3.07
N THR A 311 5.60 -5.76 1.79
CA THR A 311 5.24 -4.49 1.12
C THR A 311 3.75 -4.21 1.13
N GLN A 312 2.91 -5.25 1.02
CA GLN A 312 1.45 -5.10 1.01
C GLN A 312 0.94 -4.72 2.41
N LEU A 313 1.40 -5.41 3.44
CA LEU A 313 1.03 -5.10 4.82
C LEU A 313 1.45 -3.68 5.20
N ILE A 314 2.70 -3.30 4.89
CA ILE A 314 3.24 -1.95 5.15
C ILE A 314 2.44 -0.87 4.43
N SER A 315 1.99 -1.14 3.21
CA SER A 315 1.19 -0.19 2.44
C SER A 315 -0.25 -0.08 2.95
N GLN A 316 -0.86 -1.20 3.36
CA GLN A 316 -2.28 -1.25 3.71
C GLN A 316 -2.56 -0.86 5.16
N LEU A 317 -1.68 -1.23 6.10
CA LEU A 317 -1.91 -1.03 7.54
C LEU A 317 -2.22 0.42 7.93
N PRO A 318 -1.46 1.45 7.49
CA PRO A 318 -1.73 2.84 7.85
C PRO A 318 -2.98 3.42 7.21
N SER A 319 -3.51 2.74 6.20
CA SER A 319 -4.64 3.22 5.41
C SER A 319 -5.95 2.49 5.69
N LEU A 320 -5.96 1.53 6.60
CA LEU A 320 -7.17 0.84 7.01
C LEU A 320 -8.13 1.84 7.68
N PRO A 321 -9.35 2.04 7.13
CA PRO A 321 -10.30 2.96 7.74
C PRO A 321 -10.94 2.33 8.99
N LEU A 322 -11.21 3.17 9.98
CA LEU A 322 -12.15 2.80 11.04
C LEU A 322 -13.54 2.63 10.45
N ASP A 323 -14.16 1.47 10.64
CA ASP A 323 -15.57 1.30 10.30
C ASP A 323 -16.42 2.12 11.29
N LYS A 324 -16.97 3.25 10.81
CA LYS A 324 -17.81 4.13 11.63
C LYS A 324 -19.14 3.49 12.03
N LYS A 325 -19.57 2.42 11.35
CA LYS A 325 -20.84 1.71 11.64
C LYS A 325 -20.65 0.51 12.56
N ASN A 326 -19.48 -0.13 12.51
CA ASN A 326 -19.10 -1.25 13.36
C ASN A 326 -17.75 -0.90 13.99
N SER A 327 -17.79 -0.25 15.16
CA SER A 327 -16.58 0.02 15.95
C SER A 327 -15.97 -1.24 16.56
N GLU A 328 -16.55 -2.42 16.27
CA GLU A 328 -16.08 -3.75 16.69
C GLU A 328 -15.07 -4.37 15.72
#